data_bd235a6f0ed648016db504b67b47d10d
#
_entry.id   bd235a6f0ed648016db504b67b47d10d
#
_cell.length_a   1.000
_cell.length_b   1.000
_cell.length_c   1.000
_cell.angle_alpha   90.00
_cell.angle_beta   90.00
_cell.angle_gamma   90.00
#
_symmetry.space_group_name_H-M   'P 1'
#
loop_
_entity.id
_entity.type
_entity.pdbx_description
1 polymer ?
#
loop_
_entity_poly.entity_id
_entity_poly.type
_entity_poly.pdbx_seq_one_letter_code
_entity_poly.pdbx_strand_id
1 'polypeptide(L)'
;KITGRLAITEGDLTQPIFGPTGENAPLLDAIKIAGLKTTKEATIGRKVHKEVTQLLQLNNSGLCGTCHDVTEANGFRLEEAFSEWKNSPANDKGISCQDCHMGKEPGKIMVPRDHPDFEKENYAFGPAAKVGRYESPPRKLTNHMFVGPDFSVLPPSIFPLNVRAIIEESQKGDESVEGFATIREWLKFDIDAGWGTDEFEDEVSDDFEFPERWSSLDDRYEAREIIDENLVLLDEIREERLKLFRNGYVIDDVIVDRKDSEGIKFRVKVASGTDGH
;
A
#
# COMPACT_ATOMS: atom_id res chain seq x y z
N LYS A 1 16.29 -20.47 6.92
CA LYS A 1 14.83 -20.43 7.02
C LYS A 1 14.33 -19.60 5.87
N ILE A 2 13.61 -20.19 4.93
CA ILE A 2 12.99 -19.44 3.84
C ILE A 2 11.78 -18.72 4.43
N THR A 3 11.79 -17.42 4.39
CA THR A 3 10.70 -16.54 4.77
C THR A 3 9.97 -16.05 3.53
N GLY A 4 8.90 -15.29 3.67
CA GLY A 4 8.10 -14.85 2.53
C GLY A 4 7.05 -15.87 2.06
N ARG A 5 6.82 -16.96 2.80
CA ARG A 5 5.72 -17.88 2.53
C ARG A 5 4.53 -17.55 3.42
N LEU A 6 3.53 -16.95 2.83
CA LEU A 6 2.23 -16.76 3.45
C LEU A 6 1.31 -17.90 3.00
N ALA A 7 0.78 -18.68 3.96
CA ALA A 7 -0.26 -19.65 3.68
C ALA A 7 -1.61 -18.90 3.67
N ILE A 8 -2.17 -18.72 2.49
CA ILE A 8 -3.51 -18.16 2.31
C ILE A 8 -4.45 -19.31 2.00
N THR A 9 -5.51 -19.43 2.77
CA THR A 9 -6.61 -20.37 2.51
C THR A 9 -7.86 -19.59 2.16
N GLU A 10 -8.57 -20.05 1.17
CA GLU A 10 -9.86 -19.49 0.79
C GLU A 10 -10.85 -19.57 1.96
N GLY A 11 -11.51 -18.45 2.25
CA GLY A 11 -12.51 -18.33 3.29
C GLY A 11 -13.92 -18.35 2.73
N ASP A 12 -14.84 -19.03 3.43
CA ASP A 12 -16.27 -19.04 3.10
C ASP A 12 -16.98 -17.81 3.74
N LEU A 13 -17.95 -17.24 3.06
CA LEU A 13 -18.80 -16.16 3.57
C LEU A 13 -19.57 -16.55 4.85
N THR A 14 -19.65 -17.81 5.18
CA THR A 14 -20.27 -18.31 6.42
C THR A 14 -19.33 -18.34 7.61
N GLN A 15 -18.03 -18.21 7.38
CA GLN A 15 -17.02 -18.15 8.44
C GLN A 15 -16.96 -16.77 9.11
N PRO A 16 -16.41 -16.64 10.33
CA PRO A 16 -16.14 -15.35 10.93
C PRO A 16 -15.17 -14.50 10.10
N ILE A 17 -15.34 -13.19 10.16
CA ILE A 17 -14.30 -12.26 9.68
C ILE A 17 -13.20 -12.19 10.73
N PHE A 18 -11.96 -12.23 10.30
CA PHE A 18 -10.82 -11.98 11.17
C PHE A 18 -10.49 -10.49 11.19
N GLY A 19 -10.33 -9.95 12.38
CA GLY A 19 -10.05 -8.53 12.58
C GLY A 19 -9.16 -8.25 13.79
N PRO A 20 -8.71 -7.01 13.96
CA PRO A 20 -7.77 -6.66 15.03
C PRO A 20 -8.41 -6.66 16.42
N THR A 21 -9.70 -6.47 16.55
CA THR A 21 -10.39 -6.32 17.85
C THR A 21 -11.34 -7.45 18.21
N GLY A 22 -11.86 -8.19 17.25
CA GLY A 22 -12.88 -9.22 17.48
C GLY A 22 -14.26 -8.67 17.90
N GLU A 23 -14.53 -7.38 17.71
CA GLU A 23 -15.78 -6.75 18.09
C GLU A 23 -16.87 -6.97 17.02
N ASN A 24 -17.99 -7.57 17.44
CA ASN A 24 -19.11 -7.87 16.56
C ASN A 24 -20.12 -6.71 16.41
N ALA A 25 -20.23 -5.85 17.41
CA ALA A 25 -21.28 -4.84 17.43
C ALA A 25 -21.27 -3.92 16.19
N PRO A 26 -20.14 -3.34 15.75
CA PRO A 26 -20.11 -2.51 14.56
C PRO A 26 -20.52 -3.25 13.28
N LEU A 27 -20.16 -4.53 13.17
CA LEU A 27 -20.54 -5.37 12.03
C LEU A 27 -22.06 -5.61 12.02
N LEU A 28 -22.63 -5.98 13.17
CA LEU A 28 -24.06 -6.27 13.29
C LEU A 28 -24.91 -5.03 13.05
N ASP A 29 -24.47 -3.87 13.51
CA ASP A 29 -25.13 -2.59 13.25
C ASP A 29 -25.11 -2.24 11.76
N ALA A 30 -23.97 -2.38 11.10
CA ALA A 30 -23.84 -2.15 9.67
C ALA A 30 -24.74 -3.11 8.86
N ILE A 31 -24.78 -4.39 9.22
CA ILE A 31 -25.64 -5.40 8.59
C ILE A 31 -27.12 -5.02 8.73
N LYS A 32 -27.53 -4.62 9.92
CA LYS A 32 -28.91 -4.21 10.22
C LYS A 32 -29.33 -2.98 9.42
N ILE A 33 -28.48 -1.97 9.38
CA ILE A 33 -28.74 -0.71 8.67
C ILE A 33 -28.77 -0.92 7.16
N ALA A 34 -27.86 -1.73 6.63
CA ALA A 34 -27.83 -2.09 5.21
C ALA A 34 -28.95 -3.06 4.78
N GLY A 35 -29.77 -3.54 5.73
CA GLY A 35 -30.83 -4.52 5.45
C GLY A 35 -30.31 -5.89 5.00
N LEU A 36 -29.07 -6.22 5.33
CA LEU A 36 -28.45 -7.51 4.99
C LEU A 36 -28.88 -8.59 5.98
N LYS A 37 -28.93 -9.84 5.53
CA LYS A 37 -29.22 -10.99 6.38
C LYS A 37 -27.95 -11.73 6.76
N THR A 38 -27.85 -12.12 8.03
CA THR A 38 -26.73 -12.93 8.51
C THR A 38 -26.85 -14.38 8.05
N THR A 39 -25.75 -15.12 8.15
CA THR A 39 -25.70 -16.54 7.80
C THR A 39 -26.67 -17.42 8.60
N LYS A 40 -27.06 -16.99 9.83
CA LYS A 40 -28.06 -17.70 10.65
C LYS A 40 -29.48 -17.50 10.16
N GLU A 41 -29.79 -16.34 9.62
CA GLU A 41 -31.17 -15.90 9.35
C GLU A 41 -31.56 -16.10 7.89
N ALA A 42 -30.57 -16.20 7.00
CA ALA A 42 -30.82 -16.28 5.57
C ALA A 42 -31.12 -17.70 5.11
N THR A 43 -32.37 -17.95 4.78
CA THR A 43 -32.76 -19.11 3.97
C THR A 43 -32.67 -18.79 2.46
N ILE A 44 -32.88 -17.55 2.08
CA ILE A 44 -32.83 -17.05 0.70
C ILE A 44 -32.18 -15.66 0.72
N GLY A 45 -31.28 -15.37 -0.24
CA GLY A 45 -30.63 -14.08 -0.41
C GLY A 45 -29.16 -14.09 0.00
N ARG A 46 -28.54 -12.89 0.07
CA ARG A 46 -27.14 -12.74 0.41
C ARG A 46 -26.88 -13.10 1.87
N LYS A 47 -26.02 -14.08 2.08
CA LYS A 47 -25.48 -14.42 3.39
C LYS A 47 -24.22 -13.61 3.62
N VAL A 48 -24.07 -13.09 4.83
CA VAL A 48 -22.87 -12.34 5.23
C VAL A 48 -22.35 -12.86 6.56
N HIS A 49 -21.10 -12.57 6.83
CA HIS A 49 -20.50 -12.92 8.11
C HIS A 49 -21.28 -12.32 9.28
N LYS A 50 -21.44 -13.09 10.35
CA LYS A 50 -22.15 -12.67 11.56
C LYS A 50 -21.25 -12.41 12.75
N GLU A 51 -20.00 -12.82 12.66
CA GLU A 51 -19.03 -12.80 13.75
C GLU A 51 -17.71 -12.22 13.27
N VAL A 52 -17.05 -11.51 14.16
CA VAL A 52 -15.66 -11.09 14.01
C VAL A 52 -14.83 -11.81 15.06
N THR A 53 -13.73 -12.44 14.63
CA THR A 53 -12.76 -13.09 15.52
C THR A 53 -11.49 -12.28 15.54
N GLN A 54 -10.95 -12.03 16.73
CA GLN A 54 -9.68 -11.33 16.84
C GLN A 54 -8.54 -12.20 16.30
N LEU A 55 -7.75 -11.60 15.41
CA LEU A 55 -6.49 -12.16 14.92
C LEU A 55 -5.33 -11.32 15.43
N LEU A 56 -4.69 -11.77 16.50
CA LEU A 56 -3.63 -11.02 17.18
C LEU A 56 -2.42 -10.73 16.28
N GLN A 57 -2.18 -11.56 15.28
CA GLN A 57 -1.09 -11.34 14.31
C GLN A 57 -1.21 -10.03 13.56
N LEU A 58 -2.44 -9.53 13.33
CA LEU A 58 -2.66 -8.25 12.64
C LEU A 58 -2.08 -7.05 13.41
N ASN A 59 -1.91 -7.19 14.72
CA ASN A 59 -1.49 -6.10 15.62
C ASN A 59 -0.02 -6.19 16.03
N ASN A 60 0.78 -7.05 15.41
CA ASN A 60 2.19 -7.19 15.77
C ASN A 60 3.10 -7.23 14.54
N SER A 61 4.35 -6.85 14.74
CA SER A 61 5.39 -6.80 13.70
C SER A 61 5.66 -8.15 13.04
N GLY A 62 5.29 -9.26 13.68
CA GLY A 62 5.44 -10.60 13.12
C GLY A 62 4.64 -10.82 11.84
N LEU A 63 3.51 -10.09 11.64
CA LEU A 63 2.80 -10.09 10.37
C LEU A 63 3.69 -9.57 9.25
N CYS A 64 4.32 -8.42 9.45
CA CYS A 64 5.22 -7.80 8.47
C CYS A 64 6.44 -8.68 8.22
N GLY A 65 7.01 -9.25 9.29
CA GLY A 65 8.16 -10.16 9.21
C GLY A 65 7.92 -11.45 8.43
N THR A 66 6.68 -11.81 8.10
CA THR A 66 6.41 -12.96 7.22
C THR A 66 6.91 -12.71 5.79
N CYS A 67 6.94 -11.45 5.35
CA CYS A 67 7.42 -11.02 4.04
C CYS A 67 8.72 -10.22 4.15
N HIS A 68 8.90 -9.41 5.21
CA HIS A 68 10.02 -8.50 5.41
C HIS A 68 11.17 -9.10 6.23
N ASP A 69 11.47 -10.38 6.02
CA ASP A 69 12.65 -11.09 6.55
C ASP A 69 12.95 -12.29 5.66
N VAL A 70 13.50 -12.05 4.50
CA VAL A 70 13.63 -13.03 3.43
C VAL A 70 15.06 -13.53 3.30
N THR A 71 15.22 -14.85 3.37
CA THR A 71 16.48 -15.54 3.09
C THR A 71 16.26 -16.56 1.97
N GLU A 72 17.00 -16.40 0.90
CA GLU A 72 16.98 -17.30 -0.25
C GLU A 72 17.48 -18.71 0.10
N ALA A 73 17.15 -19.70 -0.74
CA ALA A 73 17.56 -21.09 -0.54
C ALA A 73 19.08 -21.28 -0.48
N ASN A 74 19.83 -20.42 -1.15
CA ASN A 74 21.31 -20.40 -1.14
C ASN A 74 21.91 -19.72 0.10
N GLY A 75 21.07 -19.23 1.02
CA GLY A 75 21.51 -18.52 2.23
C GLY A 75 21.68 -17.02 2.06
N PHE A 76 21.47 -16.48 0.88
CA PHE A 76 21.52 -15.04 0.66
C PHE A 76 20.37 -14.33 1.38
N ARG A 77 20.69 -13.32 2.18
CA ARG A 77 19.71 -12.45 2.85
C ARG A 77 19.27 -11.40 1.87
N LEU A 78 18.06 -11.52 1.35
CA LEU A 78 17.46 -10.57 0.44
C LEU A 78 16.93 -9.35 1.18
N GLU A 79 16.34 -9.57 2.35
CA GLU A 79 15.76 -8.53 3.19
C GLU A 79 15.86 -8.90 4.66
N GLU A 80 16.15 -7.92 5.53
CA GLU A 80 16.36 -8.09 6.97
C GLU A 80 15.53 -7.14 7.85
N ALA A 81 14.60 -6.36 7.27
CA ALA A 81 13.90 -5.29 7.97
C ALA A 81 13.25 -5.75 9.30
N PHE A 82 12.65 -6.94 9.35
CA PHE A 82 12.10 -7.47 10.58
C PHE A 82 13.18 -7.86 11.60
N SER A 83 14.29 -8.43 11.15
CA SER A 83 15.42 -8.79 12.03
C SER A 83 16.12 -7.54 12.56
N GLU A 84 16.27 -6.49 11.76
CA GLU A 84 16.80 -5.20 12.16
C GLU A 84 15.91 -4.55 13.21
N TRP A 85 14.60 -4.44 12.93
CA TRP A 85 13.64 -3.93 13.91
C TRP A 85 13.67 -4.74 15.22
N LYS A 86 13.73 -6.08 15.14
CA LYS A 86 13.75 -6.94 16.31
C LYS A 86 14.92 -6.67 17.25
N ASN A 87 16.04 -6.21 16.72
CA ASN A 87 17.25 -5.88 17.46
C ASN A 87 17.43 -4.36 17.67
N SER A 88 16.43 -3.56 17.34
CA SER A 88 16.47 -2.10 17.41
C SER A 88 15.92 -1.56 18.75
N PRO A 89 16.29 -0.32 19.11
CA PRO A 89 15.67 0.38 20.24
C PRO A 89 14.15 0.54 20.12
N ALA A 90 13.58 0.53 18.91
CA ALA A 90 12.14 0.61 18.72
C ALA A 90 11.42 -0.62 19.31
N ASN A 91 11.95 -1.82 19.06
CA ASN A 91 11.40 -3.04 19.65
C ASN A 91 11.50 -3.01 21.19
N ASP A 92 12.62 -2.55 21.75
CA ASP A 92 12.80 -2.41 23.20
C ASP A 92 11.79 -1.45 23.83
N LYS A 93 11.39 -0.43 23.10
CA LYS A 93 10.35 0.54 23.47
C LYS A 93 8.93 0.07 23.19
N GLY A 94 8.74 -1.15 22.66
CA GLY A 94 7.45 -1.71 22.29
C GLY A 94 6.78 -1.05 21.09
N ILE A 95 7.55 -0.38 20.24
CA ILE A 95 7.08 0.25 18.99
C ILE A 95 7.10 -0.82 17.90
N SER A 96 5.96 -1.04 17.28
CA SER A 96 5.79 -2.03 16.19
C SER A 96 6.07 -1.41 14.81
N CYS A 97 6.23 -2.27 13.79
CA CYS A 97 6.30 -1.84 12.41
C CYS A 97 5.07 -1.01 12.02
N GLN A 98 3.89 -1.43 12.48
CA GLN A 98 2.63 -0.74 12.22
C GLN A 98 2.60 0.67 12.85
N ASP A 99 3.23 0.88 14.02
CA ASP A 99 3.23 2.19 14.67
C ASP A 99 3.95 3.25 13.84
N CYS A 100 5.03 2.87 13.14
CA CYS A 100 5.77 3.75 12.24
C CYS A 100 5.18 3.81 10.82
N HIS A 101 4.92 2.63 10.21
CA HIS A 101 4.57 2.54 8.79
C HIS A 101 3.07 2.69 8.51
N MET A 102 2.22 2.59 9.53
CA MET A 102 0.76 2.73 9.43
C MET A 102 0.22 3.86 10.32
N GLY A 103 1.09 4.75 10.81
CA GLY A 103 0.75 5.95 11.57
C GLY A 103 0.30 7.11 10.68
N LYS A 104 0.10 8.28 11.29
CA LYS A 104 -0.22 9.54 10.60
C LYS A 104 0.92 10.02 9.71
N GLU A 105 2.14 9.91 10.23
CA GLU A 105 3.34 10.37 9.57
C GLU A 105 4.24 9.17 9.28
N PRO A 106 4.57 8.91 8.01
CA PRO A 106 5.40 7.78 7.63
C PRO A 106 6.78 7.83 8.31
N GLY A 107 7.18 6.72 8.93
CA GLY A 107 8.49 6.58 9.56
C GLY A 107 8.69 7.39 10.84
N LYS A 108 7.64 7.95 11.44
CA LYS A 108 7.76 8.82 12.60
C LYS A 108 6.80 8.43 13.73
N ILE A 109 7.33 8.36 14.93
CA ILE A 109 6.56 8.26 16.16
C ILE A 109 6.44 9.66 16.77
N MET A 110 5.21 10.15 16.95
CA MET A 110 4.93 11.50 17.43
C MET A 110 5.13 11.65 18.92
N VAL A 111 4.79 10.59 19.69
CA VAL A 111 4.98 10.53 21.14
C VAL A 111 5.42 9.12 21.54
N PRO A 112 6.16 8.96 22.67
CA PRO A 112 6.60 7.65 23.14
C PRO A 112 5.44 6.68 23.42
N ARG A 113 5.71 5.38 23.34
CA ARG A 113 4.70 4.31 23.49
C ARG A 113 3.97 4.33 24.83
N ASP A 114 4.61 4.75 25.89
CA ASP A 114 4.05 4.89 27.24
C ASP A 114 3.24 6.18 27.45
N HIS A 115 3.18 7.06 26.44
CA HIS A 115 2.36 8.27 26.51
C HIS A 115 0.88 7.92 26.55
N PRO A 116 0.06 8.52 27.44
CA PRO A 116 -1.35 8.18 27.62
C PRO A 116 -2.20 8.40 26.35
N ASP A 117 -1.83 9.34 25.51
CA ASP A 117 -2.50 9.62 24.25
C ASP A 117 -1.76 9.06 23.03
N PHE A 118 -0.93 8.03 23.20
CA PHE A 118 -0.12 7.44 22.12
C PHE A 118 -0.94 7.19 20.83
N GLU A 119 -2.09 6.54 20.96
CA GLU A 119 -2.90 6.22 19.77
C GLU A 119 -3.43 7.48 19.06
N LYS A 120 -3.90 8.48 19.84
CA LYS A 120 -4.45 9.71 19.25
C LYS A 120 -3.39 10.55 18.55
N GLU A 121 -2.19 10.58 19.13
CA GLU A 121 -1.09 11.36 18.56
C GLU A 121 -0.47 10.67 17.34
N ASN A 122 -0.30 9.36 17.36
CA ASN A 122 0.37 8.62 16.30
C ASN A 122 -0.56 8.14 15.17
N TYR A 123 -1.87 8.08 15.40
CA TYR A 123 -2.83 7.58 14.39
C TYR A 123 -3.92 8.60 14.08
N ALA A 124 -4.47 8.52 12.88
CA ALA A 124 -5.71 9.20 12.55
C ALA A 124 -6.88 8.56 13.30
N PHE A 125 -7.93 9.36 13.57
CA PHE A 125 -9.17 8.89 14.16
C PHE A 125 -10.35 9.34 13.31
N GLY A 126 -11.27 8.43 13.05
CA GLY A 126 -12.45 8.70 12.26
C GLY A 126 -13.30 7.46 12.07
N PRO A 127 -14.40 7.58 11.35
CA PRO A 127 -15.23 6.44 10.97
C PRO A 127 -14.46 5.58 9.96
N ALA A 128 -14.38 4.28 10.25
CA ALA A 128 -13.70 3.33 9.37
C ALA A 128 -14.54 2.89 8.17
N ALA A 129 -15.85 3.10 8.21
CA ALA A 129 -16.76 2.76 7.13
C ALA A 129 -17.96 3.70 7.07
N LYS A 130 -18.42 3.96 5.85
CA LYS A 130 -19.67 4.66 5.55
C LYS A 130 -20.48 3.84 4.55
N VAL A 131 -21.69 3.45 4.92
CA VAL A 131 -22.58 2.68 4.06
C VAL A 131 -23.93 3.38 4.01
N GLY A 132 -24.24 4.01 2.89
CA GLY A 132 -25.43 4.84 2.76
C GLY A 132 -25.45 5.99 3.79
N ARG A 133 -26.41 5.97 4.71
CA ARG A 133 -26.51 6.95 5.81
C ARG A 133 -25.81 6.51 7.09
N TYR A 134 -25.29 5.31 7.12
CA TYR A 134 -24.56 4.79 8.27
C TYR A 134 -23.10 5.20 8.19
N GLU A 135 -22.61 5.73 9.29
CA GLU A 135 -21.19 6.01 9.53
C GLU A 135 -20.79 5.30 10.81
N SER A 136 -19.73 4.49 10.74
CA SER A 136 -19.26 3.76 11.93
C SER A 136 -18.74 4.73 13.00
N PRO A 137 -18.81 4.36 14.30
CA PRO A 137 -18.21 5.17 15.35
C PRO A 137 -16.73 5.46 15.05
N PRO A 138 -16.24 6.67 15.39
CA PRO A 138 -14.83 7.00 15.24
C PRO A 138 -13.93 6.01 16.00
N ARG A 139 -12.88 5.56 15.35
CA ARG A 139 -11.87 4.67 15.91
C ARG A 139 -10.49 5.00 15.35
N LYS A 140 -9.47 4.38 15.90
CA LYS A 140 -8.13 4.41 15.32
C LYS A 140 -8.16 3.91 13.88
N LEU A 141 -7.60 4.73 12.98
CA LEU A 141 -7.42 4.38 11.57
C LEU A 141 -5.93 4.16 11.31
N THR A 142 -5.61 3.02 10.72
CA THR A 142 -4.25 2.70 10.27
C THR A 142 -4.10 3.09 8.81
N ASN A 143 -3.00 3.76 8.48
CA ASN A 143 -2.64 4.07 7.10
C ASN A 143 -2.24 2.77 6.39
N HIS A 144 -2.89 2.46 5.27
CA HIS A 144 -2.62 1.27 4.47
C HIS A 144 -1.82 1.57 3.19
N MET A 145 -1.25 2.75 3.07
CA MET A 145 -0.38 3.07 1.93
C MET A 145 0.94 2.28 1.97
N PHE A 146 1.33 1.78 3.15
CA PHE A 146 2.55 0.99 3.36
C PHE A 146 3.78 1.65 2.75
N VAL A 147 3.92 2.94 2.97
CA VAL A 147 5.03 3.70 2.40
C VAL A 147 6.36 3.19 2.95
N GLY A 148 7.22 2.79 2.03
CA GLY A 148 8.61 2.40 2.28
C GLY A 148 9.59 3.28 1.50
N PRO A 149 10.90 3.02 1.61
CA PRO A 149 11.91 3.76 0.86
C PRO A 149 11.93 3.37 -0.64
N ASP A 150 11.31 2.26 -0.99
CA ASP A 150 11.36 1.70 -2.34
C ASP A 150 10.55 2.52 -3.35
N PHE A 151 10.99 2.44 -4.59
CA PHE A 151 10.31 3.05 -5.73
C PHE A 151 9.60 1.99 -6.55
N SER A 152 8.36 2.27 -6.97
CA SER A 152 7.66 1.38 -7.89
C SER A 152 8.35 1.37 -9.25
N VAL A 153 8.70 0.16 -9.71
CA VAL A 153 9.25 -0.08 -11.05
C VAL A 153 8.16 -0.54 -12.04
N LEU A 154 6.91 -0.64 -11.57
CA LEU A 154 5.79 -1.03 -12.43
C LEU A 154 5.37 0.16 -13.30
N PRO A 155 5.03 -0.07 -14.56
CA PRO A 155 4.46 0.95 -15.42
C PRO A 155 3.14 1.50 -14.83
N PRO A 156 2.86 2.79 -14.96
CA PRO A 156 1.64 3.40 -14.44
C PRO A 156 0.35 2.87 -15.09
N SER A 157 0.43 2.26 -16.26
CA SER A 157 -0.66 1.58 -16.93
C SER A 157 -1.10 0.27 -16.24
N ILE A 158 -0.21 -0.35 -15.45
CA ILE A 158 -0.48 -1.63 -14.78
C ILE A 158 -0.79 -1.42 -13.30
N PHE A 159 -0.16 -0.45 -12.67
CA PHE A 159 -0.23 -0.19 -11.23
C PHE A 159 -1.14 1.01 -10.92
N PRO A 160 -1.87 0.99 -9.79
CA PRO A 160 -2.21 -0.14 -8.90
C PRO A 160 -3.57 -0.77 -9.22
N LEU A 161 -4.36 -0.18 -10.11
CA LEU A 161 -5.80 -0.44 -10.21
C LEU A 161 -6.21 -1.19 -11.46
N ASN A 162 -5.29 -1.57 -12.31
CA ASN A 162 -5.62 -2.34 -13.50
C ASN A 162 -5.89 -3.83 -13.16
N VAL A 163 -6.73 -4.02 -12.14
CA VAL A 163 -7.15 -5.35 -11.65
C VAL A 163 -7.80 -6.16 -12.76
N ARG A 164 -8.50 -5.50 -13.69
CA ARG A 164 -9.13 -6.17 -14.83
C ARG A 164 -8.12 -6.85 -15.72
N ALA A 165 -7.04 -6.16 -16.10
CA ALA A 165 -5.99 -6.76 -16.91
C ALA A 165 -5.34 -7.98 -16.24
N ILE A 166 -5.16 -7.93 -14.90
CA ILE A 166 -4.61 -9.05 -14.12
C ILE A 166 -5.58 -10.24 -14.11
N ILE A 167 -6.87 -9.98 -13.92
CA ILE A 167 -7.91 -11.01 -13.91
C ILE A 167 -8.01 -11.67 -15.27
N GLU A 168 -8.00 -10.92 -16.35
CA GLU A 168 -8.06 -11.45 -17.72
C GLU A 168 -6.86 -12.33 -18.05
N GLU A 169 -5.65 -11.93 -17.69
CA GLU A 169 -4.47 -12.76 -17.89
C GLU A 169 -4.54 -14.08 -17.11
N SER A 170 -5.19 -14.08 -15.93
CA SER A 170 -5.39 -15.28 -15.12
C SER A 170 -6.52 -16.19 -15.59
N GLN A 171 -7.49 -15.65 -16.32
CA GLN A 171 -8.70 -16.36 -16.79
C GLN A 171 -8.70 -16.60 -18.30
N LYS A 172 -7.53 -16.82 -18.88
CA LYS A 172 -7.39 -17.13 -20.31
C LYS A 172 -8.37 -18.19 -20.78
N GLY A 173 -9.32 -17.77 -21.64
CA GLY A 173 -10.34 -18.62 -22.23
C GLY A 173 -11.76 -18.40 -21.70
N ASP A 174 -11.98 -17.48 -20.78
CA ASP A 174 -13.32 -17.05 -20.39
C ASP A 174 -13.70 -15.75 -21.15
N GLU A 175 -14.42 -15.90 -22.25
CA GLU A 175 -14.91 -14.79 -23.08
C GLU A 175 -15.94 -13.89 -22.35
N SER A 176 -16.33 -14.23 -21.12
CA SER A 176 -17.29 -13.46 -20.31
C SER A 176 -16.65 -12.37 -19.46
N VAL A 177 -15.32 -12.30 -19.40
CA VAL A 177 -14.59 -11.29 -18.61
C VAL A 177 -14.26 -10.11 -19.53
N GLU A 178 -15.09 -9.09 -19.47
CA GLU A 178 -14.82 -7.82 -20.13
C GLU A 178 -13.76 -7.03 -19.36
N GLY A 179 -12.53 -7.03 -19.83
CA GLY A 179 -11.46 -6.17 -19.38
C GLY A 179 -11.06 -5.17 -20.46
N PHE A 180 -10.39 -4.10 -20.05
CA PHE A 180 -10.01 -3.06 -21.01
C PHE A 180 -8.80 -3.48 -21.87
N ALA A 181 -7.75 -4.01 -21.25
CA ALA A 181 -6.56 -4.52 -21.93
C ALA A 181 -5.79 -5.49 -21.03
N THR A 182 -5.14 -6.48 -21.63
CA THR A 182 -4.25 -7.41 -20.93
C THR A 182 -2.94 -6.73 -20.55
N ILE A 183 -2.20 -7.31 -19.60
CA ILE A 183 -0.86 -6.78 -19.20
C ILE A 183 0.07 -6.66 -20.43
N ARG A 184 0.02 -7.63 -21.35
CA ARG A 184 0.86 -7.61 -22.57
C ARG A 184 0.50 -6.50 -23.53
N GLU A 185 -0.76 -6.14 -23.62
CA GLU A 185 -1.24 -5.02 -24.42
C GLU A 185 -0.85 -3.69 -23.77
N TRP A 186 -1.04 -3.56 -22.44
CA TRP A 186 -0.60 -2.39 -21.69
C TRP A 186 0.90 -2.11 -21.84
N LEU A 187 1.74 -3.14 -21.82
CA LEU A 187 3.19 -2.99 -22.04
C LEU A 187 3.57 -2.51 -23.44
N LYS A 188 2.62 -2.50 -24.39
CA LYS A 188 2.80 -1.95 -25.74
C LYS A 188 2.22 -0.54 -25.89
N PHE A 189 1.55 -0.03 -24.88
CA PHE A 189 1.04 1.34 -24.89
C PHE A 189 2.20 2.30 -24.65
N ASP A 190 2.46 3.17 -25.63
CA ASP A 190 3.59 4.10 -25.54
C ASP A 190 3.14 5.42 -24.89
N ILE A 191 3.36 5.48 -23.56
CA ILE A 191 3.06 6.65 -22.74
C ILE A 191 3.99 7.80 -23.10
N ASP A 192 5.25 7.51 -23.35
CA ASP A 192 6.30 8.49 -23.60
C ASP A 192 6.14 9.15 -24.98
N ALA A 193 5.59 8.42 -25.94
CA ALA A 193 5.21 8.98 -27.23
C ALA A 193 3.99 9.92 -27.16
N GLY A 194 3.23 9.87 -26.06
CA GLY A 194 2.06 10.72 -25.86
C GLY A 194 0.75 10.13 -26.36
N TRP A 195 0.67 8.81 -26.59
CA TRP A 195 -0.58 8.18 -27.07
C TRP A 195 -1.76 8.56 -26.18
N GLY A 196 -2.91 8.87 -26.83
CA GLY A 196 -4.13 9.28 -26.16
C GLY A 196 -4.10 10.71 -25.61
N THR A 197 -3.19 11.55 -26.05
CA THR A 197 -3.22 13.00 -25.82
C THR A 197 -3.63 13.73 -27.09
N ASP A 198 -4.34 14.87 -26.96
CA ASP A 198 -4.74 15.69 -28.10
C ASP A 198 -3.53 16.07 -28.99
N GLU A 199 -2.41 16.42 -28.35
CA GLU A 199 -1.19 16.82 -29.06
C GLU A 199 -0.67 15.70 -29.98
N PHE A 200 -0.62 14.46 -29.50
CA PHE A 200 -0.14 13.33 -30.30
C PHE A 200 -1.17 12.93 -31.35
N GLU A 201 -2.44 12.82 -30.96
CA GLU A 201 -3.51 12.31 -31.84
C GLU A 201 -3.81 13.27 -33.02
N ASP A 202 -3.63 14.58 -32.82
CA ASP A 202 -3.77 15.58 -33.88
C ASP A 202 -2.57 15.59 -34.85
N GLU A 203 -1.38 15.15 -34.41
CA GLU A 203 -0.15 15.21 -35.21
C GLU A 203 0.27 13.86 -35.80
N VAL A 204 -0.28 12.74 -35.30
CA VAL A 204 0.08 11.42 -35.75
C VAL A 204 -0.31 11.20 -37.23
N SER A 205 0.62 10.62 -37.99
CA SER A 205 0.36 10.32 -39.43
C SER A 205 -0.69 9.25 -39.57
N ASP A 206 -1.54 9.38 -40.60
CA ASP A 206 -2.54 8.39 -41.00
C ASP A 206 -1.92 7.01 -41.32
N ASP A 207 -0.64 6.97 -41.69
CA ASP A 207 0.11 5.74 -41.98
C ASP A 207 0.75 5.11 -40.73
N PHE A 208 0.54 5.68 -39.53
CA PHE A 208 1.10 5.12 -38.31
C PHE A 208 0.38 3.84 -37.88
N GLU A 209 1.12 2.76 -37.73
CA GLU A 209 0.57 1.45 -37.37
C GLU A 209 0.58 1.27 -35.85
N PHE A 210 -0.58 1.38 -35.23
CA PHE A 210 -0.76 1.02 -33.82
C PHE A 210 -0.88 -0.51 -33.63
N PRO A 211 -0.48 -1.05 -32.47
CA PRO A 211 -0.87 -2.41 -32.09
C PRO A 211 -2.38 -2.57 -32.14
N GLU A 212 -2.86 -3.76 -32.49
CA GLU A 212 -4.28 -4.05 -32.72
C GLU A 212 -5.20 -3.50 -31.60
N ARG A 213 -4.84 -3.72 -30.33
CA ARG A 213 -5.62 -3.24 -29.17
C ARG A 213 -5.72 -1.71 -29.13
N TRP A 214 -4.71 -1.02 -29.59
CA TRP A 214 -4.59 0.44 -29.53
C TRP A 214 -4.89 1.13 -30.88
N SER A 215 -5.51 0.41 -31.79
CA SER A 215 -5.88 0.97 -33.12
C SER A 215 -7.00 2.00 -33.03
N SER A 216 -7.92 1.87 -32.06
CA SER A 216 -9.00 2.80 -31.84
C SER A 216 -8.52 4.07 -31.13
N LEU A 217 -8.92 5.23 -31.62
CA LEU A 217 -8.68 6.52 -30.99
C LEU A 217 -9.32 6.59 -29.58
N ASP A 218 -10.57 6.16 -29.47
CA ASP A 218 -11.31 6.17 -28.21
C ASP A 218 -10.62 5.30 -27.15
N ASP A 219 -10.11 4.13 -27.53
CA ASP A 219 -9.38 3.25 -26.63
C ASP A 219 -8.07 3.89 -26.13
N ARG A 220 -7.39 4.65 -26.97
CA ARG A 220 -6.17 5.35 -26.55
C ARG A 220 -6.45 6.49 -25.58
N TYR A 221 -7.54 7.23 -25.79
CA TYR A 221 -7.97 8.26 -24.82
C TYR A 221 -8.38 7.65 -23.48
N GLU A 222 -9.17 6.56 -23.48
CA GLU A 222 -9.56 5.86 -22.26
C GLU A 222 -8.33 5.28 -21.52
N ALA A 223 -7.39 4.73 -22.28
CA ALA A 223 -6.12 4.26 -21.72
C ALA A 223 -5.34 5.40 -21.04
N ARG A 224 -5.29 6.56 -21.68
CA ARG A 224 -4.61 7.73 -21.13
C ARG A 224 -5.24 8.24 -19.85
N GLU A 225 -6.57 8.28 -19.79
CA GLU A 225 -7.30 8.66 -18.57
C GLU A 225 -6.96 7.72 -17.40
N ILE A 226 -6.96 6.40 -17.63
CA ILE A 226 -6.56 5.40 -16.62
C ILE A 226 -5.11 5.63 -16.14
N ILE A 227 -4.20 5.92 -17.07
CA ILE A 227 -2.79 6.18 -16.74
C ILE A 227 -2.64 7.46 -15.91
N ASP A 228 -3.31 8.53 -16.31
CA ASP A 228 -3.23 9.82 -15.64
C ASP A 228 -3.80 9.74 -14.21
N GLU A 229 -4.89 8.99 -14.00
CA GLU A 229 -5.39 8.69 -12.64
C GLU A 229 -4.35 7.93 -11.80
N ASN A 230 -3.68 6.94 -12.38
CA ASN A 230 -2.64 6.19 -11.69
C ASN A 230 -1.40 7.04 -11.39
N LEU A 231 -1.03 7.95 -12.28
CA LEU A 231 0.07 8.88 -12.07
C LEU A 231 -0.19 9.81 -10.88
N VAL A 232 -1.43 10.27 -10.68
CA VAL A 232 -1.80 11.05 -9.49
C VAL A 232 -1.55 10.23 -8.22
N LEU A 233 -1.99 8.97 -8.16
CA LEU A 233 -1.78 8.10 -7.01
C LEU A 233 -0.28 7.81 -6.76
N LEU A 234 0.49 7.60 -7.82
CA LEU A 234 1.94 7.39 -7.72
C LEU A 234 2.66 8.64 -7.20
N ASP A 235 2.19 9.83 -7.56
CA ASP A 235 2.76 11.09 -7.07
C ASP A 235 2.43 11.30 -5.58
N GLU A 236 1.23 10.97 -5.12
CA GLU A 236 0.88 10.95 -3.71
C GLU A 236 1.80 10.01 -2.90
N ILE A 237 2.03 8.80 -3.39
CA ILE A 237 2.94 7.84 -2.75
C ILE A 237 4.38 8.38 -2.75
N ARG A 238 4.80 9.04 -3.82
CA ARG A 238 6.11 9.68 -3.91
C ARG A 238 6.30 10.75 -2.84
N GLU A 239 5.31 11.61 -2.62
CA GLU A 239 5.37 12.64 -1.58
C GLU A 239 5.45 12.03 -0.17
N GLU A 240 4.68 10.99 0.11
CA GLU A 240 4.76 10.27 1.39
C GLU A 240 6.14 9.60 1.58
N ARG A 241 6.71 9.03 0.53
CA ARG A 241 8.06 8.47 0.55
C ARG A 241 9.13 9.55 0.84
N LEU A 242 8.99 10.73 0.25
CA LEU A 242 9.90 11.86 0.53
C LEU A 242 9.81 12.31 1.99
N LYS A 243 8.62 12.28 2.60
CA LYS A 243 8.45 12.53 4.05
C LYS A 243 9.18 11.47 4.87
N LEU A 244 9.04 10.19 4.51
CA LEU A 244 9.74 9.08 5.17
C LEU A 244 11.27 9.29 5.12
N PHE A 245 11.84 9.62 3.96
CA PHE A 245 13.27 9.90 3.84
C PHE A 245 13.72 11.09 4.70
N ARG A 246 12.94 12.16 4.75
CA ARG A 246 13.24 13.33 5.60
C ARG A 246 13.24 12.99 7.08
N ASN A 247 12.47 12.00 7.49
CA ASN A 247 12.42 11.52 8.87
C ASN A 247 13.52 10.49 9.18
N GLY A 248 14.07 9.82 8.16
CA GLY A 248 15.01 8.72 8.33
C GLY A 248 16.40 9.13 8.80
N TYR A 249 16.91 10.27 8.31
CA TYR A 249 18.26 10.74 8.64
C TYR A 249 18.27 12.24 8.94
N VAL A 250 19.11 12.61 9.89
CA VAL A 250 19.34 14.03 10.25
C VAL A 250 20.83 14.34 10.18
N ILE A 251 21.15 15.53 9.70
CA ILE A 251 22.51 16.09 9.85
C ILE A 251 22.59 16.67 11.27
N ASP A 252 23.32 15.99 12.13
CA ASP A 252 23.47 16.36 13.53
C ASP A 252 24.53 17.47 13.71
N ASP A 253 25.63 17.39 12.95
CA ASP A 253 26.71 18.37 13.04
C ASP A 253 27.49 18.47 11.74
N VAL A 254 28.04 19.66 11.47
CA VAL A 254 28.94 19.93 10.36
C VAL A 254 30.17 20.67 10.89
N ILE A 255 31.31 19.98 10.96
CA ILE A 255 32.58 20.52 11.45
C ILE A 255 33.46 20.88 10.26
N VAL A 256 33.80 22.14 10.11
CA VAL A 256 34.76 22.60 9.10
C VAL A 256 36.17 22.47 9.67
N ASP A 257 36.94 21.52 9.13
CA ASP A 257 38.31 21.28 9.53
C ASP A 257 39.30 22.27 8.91
N ARG A 258 39.06 22.67 7.65
CA ARG A 258 39.91 23.61 6.91
C ARG A 258 39.09 24.40 5.89
N LYS A 259 39.41 25.69 5.76
CA LYS A 259 38.86 26.57 4.74
C LYS A 259 39.98 27.52 4.29
N ASP A 260 40.45 27.37 3.05
CA ASP A 260 41.49 28.17 2.45
C ASP A 260 41.30 28.30 0.93
N SER A 261 42.33 28.85 0.23
CA SER A 261 42.29 29.00 -1.24
C SER A 261 42.30 27.69 -2.02
N GLU A 262 42.62 26.56 -1.38
CA GLU A 262 42.63 25.23 -1.98
C GLU A 262 41.25 24.55 -1.84
N GLY A 263 40.37 25.05 -0.98
CA GLY A 263 39.02 24.55 -0.78
C GLY A 263 38.56 24.46 0.66
N ILE A 264 37.50 23.68 0.85
CA ILE A 264 36.92 23.43 2.17
C ILE A 264 36.96 21.95 2.48
N LYS A 265 37.57 21.60 3.61
CA LYS A 265 37.50 20.26 4.20
C LYS A 265 36.58 20.27 5.40
N PHE A 266 35.60 19.37 5.39
CA PHE A 266 34.63 19.29 6.49
C PHE A 266 34.24 17.85 6.80
N ARG A 267 33.75 17.62 8.00
CA ARG A 267 33.12 16.38 8.44
C ARG A 267 31.64 16.64 8.68
N VAL A 268 30.82 15.70 8.27
CA VAL A 268 29.38 15.70 8.53
C VAL A 268 29.08 14.54 9.48
N LYS A 269 28.42 14.83 10.58
CA LYS A 269 27.82 13.81 11.45
C LYS A 269 26.38 13.60 11.02
N VAL A 270 26.10 12.40 10.55
CA VAL A 270 24.74 11.95 10.23
C VAL A 270 24.26 11.04 11.34
N ALA A 271 23.06 11.27 11.82
CA ALA A 271 22.40 10.43 12.82
C ALA A 271 21.12 9.83 12.23
N SER A 272 20.71 8.67 12.76
CA SER A 272 19.37 8.14 12.49
C SER A 272 18.32 9.06 13.09
N GLY A 273 17.31 9.41 12.30
CA GLY A 273 16.11 10.13 12.76
C GLY A 273 15.06 9.21 13.36
N THR A 274 15.26 7.89 13.23
CA THR A 274 14.36 6.85 13.72
C THR A 274 15.10 5.85 14.61
N ASP A 275 14.37 5.18 15.48
CA ASP A 275 14.93 4.11 16.35
C ASP A 275 14.76 2.70 15.72
N GLY A 276 14.18 2.60 14.52
CA GLY A 276 13.70 1.33 13.98
C GLY A 276 14.68 0.58 13.08
N HIS A 277 15.55 1.31 12.41
CA HIS A 277 16.51 0.75 11.46
C HIS A 277 17.85 1.48 11.56
#